data_f11ff16160571efb6e4bab7b1422661a
#
_entry.id   f11ff16160571efb6e4bab7b1422661a
#
_cell.length_a   1.000
_cell.length_b   1.000
_cell.length_c   1.000
_cell.angle_alpha   90.00
_cell.angle_beta   90.00
_cell.angle_gamma   90.00
#
_symmetry.space_group_name_H-M   'P 1'
#
loop_
_entity.id
_entity.type
_entity.pdbx_description
1 polymer ?
#
loop_
_entity_poly.entity_id
_entity_poly.type
_entity_poly.pdbx_seq_one_letter_code
_entity_poly.pdbx_strand_id
1 'polypeptide(L)'
;MESSQLIYTTIGSDILEKDILQISPRVLNELLKDHSATRSKLTPEQVANGEQVNIFWATDIYEQRYGQDCGYNYHDPITIEKITGENGHVVQPRVNKSSDEQVRRSRDRAEVFTPSWICNKQNNLIDNAWFGRESVFNTEVDNPDGSHDWEPTEGVIRFPADPTRTWQKYVVDTRLEITCGEAPYLASRYDTITGDKIPLNKRIGLLDRKLRIVTENCEGQDRWIYYAKRALQSTYGFDWQGDNVLIARESLFFTFIEYYFARFGEIPTAQTLQSVAYIISWNIWQMDGLKFVIPDSCHDTVITSYSLFGDNDITREPCPGCAKDDPHDHNGITCLVRDWSKRDKTAGKRHTDMPFHQLINHLV
;
A
#
# COMPACT_ATOMS: atom_id res chain seq x y z
N MET A 1 -10.90 21.80 19.08
CA MET A 1 -11.36 21.81 17.68
C MET A 1 -10.39 22.54 16.73
N GLU A 2 -9.80 23.67 17.11
CA GLU A 2 -8.83 24.40 16.25
C GLU A 2 -7.52 23.66 15.96
N SER A 3 -6.96 22.93 16.94
CA SER A 3 -5.70 22.18 16.74
C SER A 3 -5.83 21.03 15.74
N SER A 4 -6.98 20.37 15.69
CA SER A 4 -7.21 19.26 14.74
C SER A 4 -7.40 19.75 13.31
N GLN A 5 -8.00 20.91 13.09
CA GLN A 5 -8.13 21.52 11.75
C GLN A 5 -6.77 22.00 11.19
N LEU A 6 -5.88 22.50 12.08
CA LEU A 6 -4.56 22.97 11.67
C LEU A 6 -3.68 21.84 11.10
N ILE A 7 -3.77 20.63 11.66
CA ILE A 7 -3.00 19.45 11.21
C ILE A 7 -3.27 19.15 9.73
N TYR A 8 -4.53 19.23 9.29
CA TYR A 8 -4.92 18.83 7.92
C TYR A 8 -4.68 19.88 6.84
N THR A 9 -4.57 21.15 7.22
CA THR A 9 -4.22 22.22 6.28
C THR A 9 -2.71 22.35 6.05
N THR A 10 -1.89 21.75 6.92
CA THR A 10 -0.43 21.89 6.93
C THR A 10 0.31 20.63 6.45
N ILE A 11 -0.40 19.52 6.16
CA ILE A 11 0.23 18.26 5.74
C ILE A 11 0.88 18.45 4.37
N GLY A 12 2.21 18.47 4.36
CA GLY A 12 3.04 18.53 3.17
C GLY A 12 3.16 17.18 2.45
N SER A 13 4.23 17.00 1.68
CA SER A 13 4.63 15.70 1.14
C SER A 13 5.05 14.75 2.27
N ASP A 14 5.61 15.30 3.34
CA ASP A 14 6.03 14.55 4.52
C ASP A 14 4.86 14.36 5.48
N ILE A 15 4.42 13.12 5.59
CA ILE A 15 3.44 12.69 6.58
C ILE A 15 4.24 12.24 7.79
N LEU A 16 4.04 12.89 8.91
CA LEU A 16 4.69 12.46 10.12
C LEU A 16 3.78 11.49 10.85
N GLU A 17 4.28 10.32 11.15
CA GLU A 17 3.58 9.27 11.90
C GLU A 17 3.07 9.78 13.26
N LYS A 18 3.71 10.83 13.80
CA LYS A 18 3.21 11.55 14.99
C LYS A 18 1.81 12.13 14.80
N ASP A 19 1.45 12.54 13.55
CA ASP A 19 0.15 13.11 13.26
C ASP A 19 -0.92 12.01 13.25
N ILE A 20 -0.57 10.83 12.70
CA ILE A 20 -1.42 9.64 12.79
C ILE A 20 -1.58 9.19 14.24
N LEU A 21 -0.50 9.22 15.01
CA LEU A 21 -0.50 8.86 16.43
C LEU A 21 -1.41 9.78 17.25
N GLN A 22 -1.43 11.10 16.95
CA GLN A 22 -2.33 12.06 17.59
C GLN A 22 -3.81 11.81 17.24
N ILE A 23 -4.11 11.34 16.03
CA ILE A 23 -5.46 10.94 15.64
C ILE A 23 -5.89 9.71 16.47
N SER A 24 -5.09 8.65 16.43
CA SER A 24 -5.32 7.43 17.20
C SER A 24 -4.11 6.49 17.13
N PRO A 25 -3.52 6.08 18.27
CA PRO A 25 -2.48 5.06 18.30
C PRO A 25 -2.90 3.75 17.63
N ARG A 26 -4.18 3.39 17.70
CA ARG A 26 -4.72 2.18 17.07
C ARG A 26 -4.66 2.23 15.54
N VAL A 27 -4.78 3.41 14.95
CA VAL A 27 -4.65 3.60 13.50
C VAL A 27 -3.23 3.31 13.05
N LEU A 28 -2.22 3.92 13.69
CA LEU A 28 -0.81 3.68 13.35
C LEU A 28 -0.42 2.23 13.57
N ASN A 29 -0.85 1.63 14.70
CA ASN A 29 -0.60 0.22 14.97
C ASN A 29 -1.20 -0.70 13.88
N GLU A 30 -2.40 -0.40 13.39
CA GLU A 30 -3.01 -1.15 12.29
C GLU A 30 -2.27 -0.95 10.96
N LEU A 31 -1.76 0.25 10.68
CA LEU A 31 -0.96 0.51 9.48
C LEU A 31 0.40 -0.19 9.49
N LEU A 32 0.92 -0.57 10.66
CA LEU A 32 2.16 -1.36 10.78
C LEU A 32 1.95 -2.86 10.63
N LYS A 33 0.73 -3.36 10.78
CA LYS A 33 0.44 -4.79 10.83
C LYS A 33 0.75 -5.51 9.53
N ASP A 34 1.41 -6.67 9.64
CA ASP A 34 1.49 -7.69 8.61
C ASP A 34 0.50 -8.82 8.91
N HIS A 35 -0.56 -8.90 8.10
CA HIS A 35 -1.62 -9.88 8.31
C HIS A 35 -1.18 -11.31 7.98
N SER A 36 -0.28 -11.49 7.01
CA SER A 36 0.24 -12.80 6.61
C SER A 36 1.15 -13.37 7.68
N ALA A 37 2.11 -12.56 8.14
CA ALA A 37 3.01 -12.93 9.24
C ALA A 37 2.25 -13.15 10.55
N THR A 38 1.31 -12.27 10.88
CA THR A 38 0.48 -12.39 12.08
C THR A 38 -0.26 -13.74 12.09
N ARG A 39 -0.87 -14.11 10.97
CA ARG A 39 -1.61 -15.37 10.87
C ARG A 39 -0.71 -16.60 10.89
N SER A 40 0.50 -16.49 10.35
CA SER A 40 1.47 -17.60 10.30
C SER A 40 2.20 -17.83 11.63
N LYS A 41 2.56 -16.74 12.33
CA LYS A 41 3.45 -16.80 13.51
C LYS A 41 2.72 -16.83 14.85
N LEU A 42 1.47 -16.33 14.91
CA LEU A 42 0.73 -16.20 16.16
C LEU A 42 -0.45 -17.18 16.23
N THR A 43 -0.74 -17.64 17.44
CA THR A 43 -1.93 -18.44 17.72
C THR A 43 -3.20 -17.60 17.67
N PRO A 44 -4.38 -18.18 17.43
CA PRO A 44 -5.65 -17.45 17.49
C PRO A 44 -5.89 -16.72 18.82
N GLU A 45 -5.40 -17.26 19.93
CA GLU A 45 -5.50 -16.65 21.26
C GLU A 45 -4.64 -15.38 21.36
N GLN A 46 -3.39 -15.44 20.91
CA GLN A 46 -2.51 -14.27 20.87
C GLN A 46 -3.10 -13.14 20.00
N VAL A 47 -3.63 -13.48 18.83
CA VAL A 47 -4.31 -12.51 17.96
C VAL A 47 -5.55 -11.92 18.64
N ALA A 48 -6.34 -12.72 19.36
CA ALA A 48 -7.51 -12.26 20.10
C ALA A 48 -7.13 -11.32 21.26
N ASN A 49 -5.95 -11.52 21.86
CA ASN A 49 -5.37 -10.64 22.88
C ASN A 49 -4.78 -9.34 22.31
N GLY A 50 -4.83 -9.15 20.99
CA GLY A 50 -4.35 -7.95 20.32
C GLY A 50 -2.88 -7.99 19.92
N GLU A 51 -2.20 -9.14 20.05
CA GLU A 51 -0.85 -9.32 19.51
C GLU A 51 -0.85 -9.30 17.99
N GLN A 52 0.23 -8.77 17.41
CA GLN A 52 0.41 -8.71 15.96
C GLN A 52 1.89 -8.82 15.59
N VAL A 53 2.15 -9.21 14.35
CA VAL A 53 3.46 -9.10 13.71
C VAL A 53 3.40 -7.88 12.80
N ASN A 54 4.40 -7.01 12.88
CA ASN A 54 4.51 -5.83 12.04
C ASN A 54 5.28 -6.14 10.75
N ILE A 55 5.11 -5.29 9.74
CA ILE A 55 6.03 -5.17 8.62
C ILE A 55 7.42 -4.86 9.15
N PHE A 56 8.46 -5.29 8.44
CA PHE A 56 9.84 -5.11 8.86
C PHE A 56 10.63 -4.32 7.81
N TRP A 57 11.81 -3.83 8.16
CA TRP A 57 12.56 -2.91 7.30
C TRP A 57 12.85 -3.49 5.91
N ALA A 58 13.32 -4.73 5.83
CA ALA A 58 13.75 -5.42 4.60
C ALA A 58 14.76 -4.62 3.77
N THR A 59 15.58 -3.84 4.45
CA THR A 59 16.68 -3.04 3.91
C THR A 59 17.74 -2.83 4.99
N ASP A 60 19.01 -2.80 4.60
CA ASP A 60 20.16 -2.57 5.48
C ASP A 60 20.53 -1.08 5.62
N ILE A 61 19.83 -0.19 4.95
CA ILE A 61 20.12 1.25 4.93
C ILE A 61 20.00 1.85 6.32
N TYR A 62 19.01 1.45 7.08
CA TYR A 62 18.76 1.94 8.43
C TYR A 62 19.77 1.39 9.44
N GLU A 63 20.16 0.11 9.33
CA GLU A 63 21.24 -0.48 10.11
C GLU A 63 22.58 0.25 9.89
N GLN A 64 22.90 0.56 8.64
CA GLN A 64 24.11 1.31 8.28
C GLN A 64 24.09 2.74 8.85
N ARG A 65 22.92 3.35 9.01
CA ARG A 65 22.75 4.72 9.50
C ARG A 65 22.72 4.81 11.01
N TYR A 66 22.04 3.89 11.68
CA TYR A 66 21.78 3.94 13.13
C TYR A 66 22.61 2.94 13.94
N GLY A 67 23.32 2.03 13.30
CA GLY A 67 24.11 0.98 13.90
C GLY A 67 23.37 -0.32 14.13
N GLN A 68 24.14 -1.39 14.39
CA GLN A 68 23.58 -2.71 14.69
C GLN A 68 22.92 -2.71 16.09
N ASP A 69 21.97 -3.62 16.27
CA ASP A 69 21.26 -3.85 17.54
C ASP A 69 20.43 -2.66 18.07
N CYS A 70 20.17 -1.65 17.21
CA CYS A 70 19.34 -0.50 17.54
C CYS A 70 17.86 -0.68 17.16
N GLY A 71 17.45 -1.85 16.65
CA GLY A 71 16.09 -2.13 16.18
C GLY A 71 15.82 -1.62 14.76
N TYR A 72 16.87 -1.45 13.97
CA TYR A 72 16.84 -1.01 12.58
C TYR A 72 17.56 -2.01 11.65
N ASN A 73 17.83 -3.24 12.14
CA ASN A 73 18.40 -4.27 11.30
C ASN A 73 17.39 -4.72 10.23
N TYR A 74 17.91 -5.33 9.20
CA TYR A 74 17.12 -5.74 8.03
C TYR A 74 15.82 -6.49 8.40
N HIS A 75 15.86 -7.43 9.35
CA HIS A 75 14.71 -8.23 9.78
C HIS A 75 13.95 -7.68 11.00
N ASP A 76 14.38 -6.54 11.54
CA ASP A 76 13.70 -5.95 12.68
C ASP A 76 12.32 -5.39 12.27
N PRO A 77 11.27 -5.61 13.08
CA PRO A 77 9.96 -5.05 12.81
C PRO A 77 9.97 -3.52 12.94
N ILE A 78 9.23 -2.85 12.09
CA ILE A 78 8.96 -1.43 12.24
C ILE A 78 7.99 -1.27 13.42
N THR A 79 8.37 -0.48 14.43
CA THR A 79 7.56 -0.22 15.62
C THR A 79 7.28 1.26 15.79
N ILE A 80 6.22 1.59 16.52
CA ILE A 80 5.82 2.98 16.76
C ILE A 80 6.99 3.79 17.36
N GLU A 81 7.74 3.19 18.31
CA GLU A 81 8.86 3.85 18.99
C GLU A 81 10.01 4.17 18.02
N LYS A 82 10.17 3.39 16.96
CA LYS A 82 11.24 3.56 15.97
C LYS A 82 10.94 4.61 14.89
N ILE A 83 9.70 5.07 14.81
CA ILE A 83 9.25 6.00 13.76
C ILE A 83 8.54 7.24 14.32
N THR A 84 8.47 7.40 15.65
CA THR A 84 7.79 8.55 16.28
C THR A 84 8.70 9.22 17.33
N GLY A 85 8.25 10.34 17.87
CA GLY A 85 9.02 11.12 18.83
C GLY A 85 10.30 11.69 18.21
N GLU A 86 11.46 11.38 18.83
CA GLU A 86 12.75 11.79 18.27
C GLU A 86 13.10 11.09 16.96
N ASN A 87 12.48 9.95 16.69
CA ASN A 87 12.65 9.14 15.49
C ASN A 87 11.66 9.49 14.37
N GLY A 88 10.83 10.51 14.51
CA GLY A 88 9.78 10.88 13.55
C GLY A 88 10.28 11.36 12.17
N HIS A 89 11.59 11.29 11.94
CA HIS A 89 12.22 11.60 10.66
C HIS A 89 12.88 10.37 10.00
N VAL A 90 12.72 9.20 10.60
CA VAL A 90 13.38 7.97 10.15
C VAL A 90 12.74 7.48 8.84
N VAL A 91 11.42 7.37 8.82
CA VAL A 91 10.67 7.05 7.60
C VAL A 91 10.31 8.37 6.92
N GLN A 92 10.74 8.53 5.70
CA GLN A 92 10.51 9.74 4.91
C GLN A 92 10.27 9.38 3.44
N PRO A 93 9.41 10.14 2.73
CA PRO A 93 9.34 10.06 1.29
C PRO A 93 10.72 10.22 0.64
N ARG A 94 10.91 9.58 -0.49
CA ARG A 94 12.20 9.61 -1.22
C ARG A 94 12.72 11.02 -1.45
N VAL A 95 11.83 11.94 -1.80
CA VAL A 95 12.20 13.34 -2.09
C VAL A 95 12.84 14.07 -0.91
N ASN A 96 12.58 13.62 0.32
CA ASN A 96 13.14 14.17 1.55
C ASN A 96 14.43 13.45 1.98
N LYS A 97 14.77 12.32 1.33
CA LYS A 97 16.02 11.58 1.57
C LYS A 97 17.20 12.29 0.92
N SER A 98 18.40 12.17 1.47
CA SER A 98 19.60 12.76 0.86
C SER A 98 19.87 12.23 -0.55
N SER A 99 20.52 13.03 -1.39
CA SER A 99 20.88 12.61 -2.76
C SER A 99 21.70 11.32 -2.78
N ASP A 100 22.62 11.13 -1.83
CA ASP A 100 23.44 9.93 -1.74
C ASP A 100 22.59 8.69 -1.38
N GLU A 101 21.60 8.85 -0.51
CA GLU A 101 20.65 7.78 -0.16
C GLU A 101 19.77 7.42 -1.34
N GLN A 102 19.25 8.41 -2.07
CA GLN A 102 18.45 8.18 -3.28
C GLN A 102 19.23 7.41 -4.35
N VAL A 103 20.50 7.79 -4.59
CA VAL A 103 21.38 7.10 -5.54
C VAL A 103 21.66 5.66 -5.09
N ARG A 104 21.95 5.45 -3.82
CA ARG A 104 22.19 4.10 -3.27
C ARG A 104 20.96 3.21 -3.40
N ARG A 105 19.77 3.72 -3.03
CA ARG A 105 18.50 2.98 -3.17
C ARG A 105 18.23 2.61 -4.63
N SER A 106 18.43 3.52 -5.56
CA SER A 106 18.26 3.25 -6.99
C SER A 106 19.25 2.20 -7.51
N ARG A 107 20.52 2.28 -7.13
CA ARG A 107 21.57 1.37 -7.60
C ARG A 107 21.50 -0.01 -6.95
N ASP A 108 21.32 -0.05 -5.63
CA ASP A 108 21.51 -1.26 -4.83
C ASP A 108 20.17 -2.00 -4.58
N ARG A 109 19.03 -1.32 -4.75
CA ARG A 109 17.69 -1.85 -4.50
C ARG A 109 16.73 -1.70 -5.69
N ALA A 110 17.21 -1.20 -6.83
CA ALA A 110 16.40 -0.93 -8.03
C ALA A 110 15.16 -0.06 -7.74
N GLU A 111 15.22 0.80 -6.71
CA GLU A 111 14.15 1.70 -6.33
C GLU A 111 14.09 2.86 -7.32
N VAL A 112 13.26 2.72 -8.34
CA VAL A 112 13.06 3.72 -9.40
C VAL A 112 11.70 4.36 -9.21
N PHE A 113 11.69 5.68 -9.01
CA PHE A 113 10.46 6.43 -8.88
C PHE A 113 10.05 7.03 -10.22
N THR A 114 8.77 6.93 -10.50
CA THR A 114 8.19 7.36 -11.77
C THR A 114 7.60 8.76 -11.61
N PRO A 115 7.99 9.73 -12.47
CA PRO A 115 7.39 11.06 -12.45
C PRO A 115 5.86 11.01 -12.59
N SER A 116 5.17 11.92 -11.93
CA SER A 116 3.69 11.93 -11.91
C SER A 116 3.07 12.02 -13.30
N TRP A 117 3.70 12.71 -14.25
CA TRP A 117 3.19 12.77 -15.62
C TRP A 117 3.21 11.40 -16.33
N ILE A 118 4.20 10.53 -16.05
CA ILE A 118 4.23 9.15 -16.57
C ILE A 118 3.15 8.32 -15.89
N CYS A 119 3.03 8.43 -14.55
CA CYS A 119 1.95 7.77 -13.81
C CYS A 119 0.57 8.17 -14.37
N ASN A 120 0.38 9.46 -14.65
CA ASN A 120 -0.84 9.98 -15.26
C ASN A 120 -1.11 9.33 -16.63
N LYS A 121 -0.12 9.32 -17.50
CA LYS A 121 -0.23 8.75 -18.85
C LYS A 121 -0.64 7.27 -18.80
N GLN A 122 -0.02 6.48 -17.94
CA GLN A 122 -0.34 5.05 -17.79
C GLN A 122 -1.74 4.84 -17.15
N ASN A 123 -2.09 5.63 -16.15
CA ASN A 123 -3.42 5.58 -15.55
C ASN A 123 -4.51 6.01 -16.55
N ASN A 124 -4.21 6.97 -17.44
CA ASN A 124 -5.11 7.36 -18.53
C ASN A 124 -5.37 6.21 -19.50
N LEU A 125 -4.36 5.41 -19.86
CA LEU A 125 -4.54 4.23 -20.73
C LEU A 125 -5.53 3.23 -20.12
N ILE A 126 -5.42 2.97 -18.81
CA ILE A 126 -6.34 2.07 -18.09
C ILE A 126 -7.77 2.59 -18.14
N ASP A 127 -7.96 3.88 -17.84
CA ASP A 127 -9.29 4.47 -17.78
C ASP A 127 -9.89 4.69 -19.17
N ASN A 128 -9.08 5.07 -20.17
CA ASN A 128 -9.52 5.18 -21.56
C ASN A 128 -10.07 3.83 -22.07
N ALA A 129 -9.39 2.73 -21.74
CA ALA A 129 -9.88 1.39 -22.09
C ALA A 129 -11.18 1.05 -21.34
N TRP A 130 -11.29 1.39 -20.04
CA TRP A 130 -12.49 1.13 -19.25
C TRP A 130 -13.69 1.96 -19.75
N PHE A 131 -13.50 3.25 -20.05
CA PHE A 131 -14.56 4.16 -20.50
C PHE A 131 -14.83 4.06 -22.00
N GLY A 132 -13.92 3.51 -22.80
CA GLY A 132 -14.00 3.45 -24.25
C GLY A 132 -13.86 4.83 -24.92
N ARG A 133 -13.18 5.76 -24.27
CA ARG A 133 -12.88 7.11 -24.77
C ARG A 133 -11.63 7.68 -24.11
N GLU A 134 -11.01 8.65 -24.75
CA GLU A 134 -9.83 9.36 -24.22
C GLU A 134 -10.20 10.54 -23.30
N SER A 135 -9.21 11.08 -22.63
CA SER A 135 -9.29 12.27 -21.77
C SER A 135 -10.44 12.21 -20.75
N VAL A 136 -10.56 11.08 -20.05
CA VAL A 136 -11.66 10.86 -19.10
C VAL A 136 -11.53 11.78 -17.89
N PHE A 137 -10.38 11.72 -17.19
CA PHE A 137 -10.14 12.47 -15.97
C PHE A 137 -9.30 13.74 -16.18
N ASN A 138 -8.48 13.75 -17.21
CA ASN A 138 -7.67 14.90 -17.60
C ASN A 138 -7.24 14.78 -19.08
N THR A 139 -6.71 15.87 -19.59
CA THR A 139 -6.04 15.93 -20.89
C THR A 139 -4.55 16.20 -20.66
N GLU A 140 -3.69 15.37 -21.21
CA GLU A 140 -2.25 15.53 -21.15
C GLU A 140 -1.80 16.76 -21.94
N VAL A 141 -0.83 17.50 -21.40
CA VAL A 141 -0.27 18.73 -21.99
C VAL A 141 1.22 18.59 -22.09
N ASP A 142 1.74 18.66 -23.32
CA ASP A 142 3.17 18.76 -23.60
C ASP A 142 3.54 20.25 -23.83
N ASN A 143 4.35 20.80 -22.95
CA ASN A 143 4.75 22.20 -23.02
C ASN A 143 5.91 22.42 -24.01
N PRO A 144 6.03 23.63 -24.60
CA PRO A 144 7.12 23.94 -25.53
C PRO A 144 8.53 23.82 -24.97
N ASP A 145 8.69 23.91 -23.66
CA ASP A 145 9.97 23.75 -22.94
C ASP A 145 10.35 22.29 -22.69
N GLY A 146 9.50 21.34 -23.13
CA GLY A 146 9.69 19.91 -22.93
C GLY A 146 9.17 19.39 -21.59
N SER A 147 8.58 20.23 -20.75
CA SER A 147 7.88 19.79 -19.54
C SER A 147 6.50 19.19 -19.87
N HIS A 148 6.03 18.33 -18.97
CA HIS A 148 4.74 17.63 -19.10
C HIS A 148 3.82 18.05 -17.96
N ASP A 149 2.56 18.33 -18.27
CA ASP A 149 1.51 18.65 -17.30
C ASP A 149 0.20 17.96 -17.74
N TRP A 150 -0.87 18.22 -17.04
CA TRP A 150 -2.22 17.78 -17.41
C TRP A 150 -3.28 18.76 -16.90
N GLU A 151 -4.33 18.90 -17.69
CA GLU A 151 -5.49 19.70 -17.34
C GLU A 151 -6.65 18.80 -16.89
N PRO A 152 -7.16 18.93 -15.66
CA PRO A 152 -8.25 18.09 -15.18
C PRO A 152 -9.54 18.35 -15.96
N THR A 153 -10.28 17.28 -16.22
CA THR A 153 -11.61 17.37 -16.82
C THR A 153 -12.54 18.15 -15.89
N GLU A 154 -13.15 19.21 -16.44
CA GLU A 154 -14.11 20.03 -15.70
C GLU A 154 -15.47 19.33 -15.53
N GLY A 155 -16.14 19.63 -14.40
CA GLY A 155 -17.46 19.09 -14.09
C GLY A 155 -17.47 17.61 -13.73
N VAL A 156 -18.65 17.00 -13.83
CA VAL A 156 -18.88 15.61 -13.43
C VAL A 156 -18.45 14.65 -14.56
N ILE A 157 -17.72 13.59 -14.19
CA ILE A 157 -17.28 12.57 -15.13
C ILE A 157 -18.51 11.80 -15.68
N ARG A 158 -18.65 11.83 -16.99
CA ARG A 158 -19.77 11.13 -17.69
C ARG A 158 -19.40 9.68 -17.93
N PHE A 159 -20.30 8.78 -17.57
CA PHE A 159 -20.18 7.34 -17.80
C PHE A 159 -20.75 6.94 -19.18
N PRO A 160 -20.26 5.84 -19.77
CA PRO A 160 -20.87 5.28 -20.98
C PRO A 160 -22.35 4.94 -20.76
N ALA A 161 -23.15 4.99 -21.83
CA ALA A 161 -24.55 4.55 -21.81
C ALA A 161 -24.66 3.00 -21.81
N ASP A 162 -23.85 2.35 -20.98
CA ASP A 162 -23.74 0.89 -20.83
C ASP A 162 -24.07 0.54 -19.38
N PRO A 163 -25.12 -0.26 -19.12
CA PRO A 163 -25.53 -0.62 -17.77
C PRO A 163 -24.47 -1.45 -17.00
N THR A 164 -23.50 -2.03 -17.69
CA THR A 164 -22.38 -2.75 -17.07
C THR A 164 -21.23 -1.82 -16.66
N ARG A 165 -21.21 -0.57 -17.15
CA ARG A 165 -20.17 0.43 -16.90
C ARG A 165 -20.67 1.62 -16.06
N THR A 166 -21.30 1.34 -14.94
CA THR A 166 -21.81 2.37 -14.03
C THR A 166 -20.68 2.90 -13.11
N TRP A 167 -20.90 4.07 -12.49
CA TRP A 167 -19.94 4.64 -11.56
C TRP A 167 -19.64 3.70 -10.37
N GLN A 168 -20.62 2.94 -9.88
CA GLN A 168 -20.42 1.95 -8.84
C GLN A 168 -19.49 0.82 -9.30
N LYS A 169 -19.61 0.38 -10.55
CA LYS A 169 -18.74 -0.64 -11.14
C LYS A 169 -17.32 -0.14 -11.27
N TYR A 170 -17.12 1.11 -11.69
CA TYR A 170 -15.80 1.74 -11.74
C TYR A 170 -15.14 1.81 -10.35
N VAL A 171 -15.89 2.24 -9.34
CA VAL A 171 -15.38 2.36 -7.96
C VAL A 171 -14.90 1.03 -7.40
N VAL A 172 -15.58 -0.08 -7.73
CA VAL A 172 -15.21 -1.43 -7.24
C VAL A 172 -14.33 -2.22 -8.22
N ASP A 173 -13.95 -1.62 -9.32
CA ASP A 173 -13.06 -2.25 -10.29
C ASP A 173 -11.65 -2.38 -9.69
N THR A 174 -11.08 -3.59 -9.77
CA THR A 174 -9.81 -3.88 -9.09
C THR A 174 -8.64 -3.20 -9.77
N ARG A 175 -7.79 -2.55 -8.98
CA ARG A 175 -6.53 -1.94 -9.39
C ARG A 175 -5.42 -2.49 -8.52
N LEU A 176 -4.32 -2.90 -9.14
CA LEU A 176 -3.13 -3.42 -8.48
C LEU A 176 -1.90 -2.69 -9.02
N GLU A 177 -1.11 -2.11 -8.12
CA GLU A 177 0.23 -1.60 -8.39
C GLU A 177 1.25 -2.62 -7.87
N ILE A 178 2.06 -3.16 -8.79
CA ILE A 178 3.13 -4.10 -8.43
C ILE A 178 4.40 -3.31 -8.09
N THR A 179 5.15 -3.75 -7.08
CA THR A 179 6.34 -3.02 -6.59
C THR A 179 6.04 -1.53 -6.41
N CYS A 180 5.01 -1.27 -5.58
CA CYS A 180 4.34 0.02 -5.57
C CYS A 180 5.18 1.17 -4.99
N GLY A 181 6.31 0.89 -4.31
CA GLY A 181 7.06 1.94 -3.63
C GLY A 181 6.16 2.74 -2.69
N GLU A 182 6.11 4.05 -2.90
CA GLU A 182 5.23 4.99 -2.18
C GLU A 182 3.81 5.07 -2.79
N ALA A 183 3.46 4.16 -3.70
CA ALA A 183 2.17 4.04 -4.41
C ALA A 183 1.77 5.24 -5.29
N PRO A 184 2.65 5.81 -6.13
CA PRO A 184 2.35 7.00 -6.93
C PRO A 184 1.26 6.78 -7.99
N TYR A 185 1.04 5.54 -8.45
CA TYR A 185 -0.04 5.20 -9.35
C TYR A 185 -1.40 5.10 -8.65
N LEU A 186 -1.40 4.76 -7.34
CA LEU A 186 -2.64 4.62 -6.56
C LEU A 186 -3.06 5.95 -5.92
N ALA A 187 -2.10 6.70 -5.34
CA ALA A 187 -2.36 7.94 -4.61
C ALA A 187 -1.30 9.00 -4.94
N SER A 188 -1.70 10.06 -5.63
CA SER A 188 -0.80 11.10 -6.12
C SER A 188 -0.88 12.37 -5.30
N ARG A 189 -0.45 12.32 -4.02
CA ARG A 189 -0.46 13.49 -3.14
C ARG A 189 0.62 14.51 -3.47
N TYR A 190 1.74 14.02 -3.98
CA TYR A 190 2.92 14.80 -4.40
C TYR A 190 3.61 14.09 -5.58
N ASP A 191 4.41 14.83 -6.31
CA ASP A 191 5.31 14.25 -7.32
C ASP A 191 6.50 13.60 -6.64
N THR A 192 6.74 12.32 -6.92
CA THR A 192 7.79 11.52 -6.25
C THR A 192 9.21 11.90 -6.69
N ILE A 193 9.37 12.74 -7.71
CA ILE A 193 10.67 13.24 -8.18
C ILE A 193 10.96 14.63 -7.63
N THR A 194 9.98 15.55 -7.69
CA THR A 194 10.17 16.96 -7.29
C THR A 194 9.76 17.23 -5.85
N GLY A 195 8.87 16.41 -5.28
CA GLY A 195 8.25 16.64 -3.98
C GLY A 195 7.10 17.66 -4.01
N ASP A 196 6.78 18.20 -5.18
CA ASP A 196 5.73 19.19 -5.31
C ASP A 196 4.36 18.60 -5.00
N LYS A 197 3.61 19.27 -4.15
CA LYS A 197 2.26 18.86 -3.79
C LYS A 197 1.32 18.97 -4.97
N ILE A 198 0.60 17.89 -5.28
CA ILE A 198 -0.42 17.88 -6.34
C ILE A 198 -1.76 18.29 -5.72
N PRO A 199 -2.37 19.39 -6.18
CA PRO A 199 -3.69 19.83 -5.71
C PRO A 199 -4.75 18.75 -5.92
N LEU A 200 -5.73 18.65 -5.02
CA LEU A 200 -6.73 17.57 -4.99
C LEU A 200 -7.47 17.41 -6.32
N ASN A 201 -7.78 18.51 -7.00
CA ASN A 201 -8.45 18.49 -8.31
C ASN A 201 -7.54 18.05 -9.48
N LYS A 202 -6.21 18.12 -9.31
CA LYS A 202 -5.21 17.67 -10.31
C LYS A 202 -4.69 16.26 -10.04
N ARG A 203 -5.12 15.59 -8.96
CA ARG A 203 -4.63 14.26 -8.62
C ARG A 203 -4.98 13.20 -9.65
N ILE A 204 -4.05 12.31 -9.88
CA ILE A 204 -4.07 11.35 -11.00
C ILE A 204 -4.06 9.90 -10.56
N GLY A 205 -3.89 9.61 -9.26
CA GLY A 205 -3.84 8.26 -8.72
C GLY A 205 -5.15 7.50 -8.96
N LEU A 206 -5.07 6.20 -9.13
CA LEU A 206 -6.25 5.36 -9.38
C LEU A 206 -7.27 5.41 -8.24
N LEU A 207 -6.80 5.51 -6.97
CA LEU A 207 -7.67 5.76 -5.83
C LEU A 207 -8.24 7.18 -5.84
N ASP A 208 -7.42 8.18 -6.20
CA ASP A 208 -7.87 9.58 -6.33
C ASP A 208 -9.04 9.68 -7.32
N ARG A 209 -8.93 9.02 -8.48
CA ARG A 209 -10.00 8.98 -9.49
C ARG A 209 -11.27 8.31 -8.98
N LYS A 210 -11.14 7.19 -8.26
CA LYS A 210 -12.30 6.54 -7.61
C LYS A 210 -12.96 7.44 -6.57
N LEU A 211 -12.17 8.12 -5.73
CA LEU A 211 -12.70 9.03 -4.71
C LEU A 211 -13.34 10.28 -5.32
N ARG A 212 -12.80 10.79 -6.43
CA ARG A 212 -13.44 11.82 -7.23
C ARG A 212 -14.84 11.36 -7.70
N ILE A 213 -14.94 10.17 -8.30
CA ILE A 213 -16.22 9.60 -8.75
C ILE A 213 -17.20 9.44 -7.57
N VAL A 214 -16.72 8.95 -6.42
CA VAL A 214 -17.54 8.85 -5.22
C VAL A 214 -18.05 10.22 -4.79
N THR A 215 -17.19 11.23 -4.80
CA THR A 215 -17.52 12.61 -4.40
C THR A 215 -18.54 13.25 -5.35
N GLU A 216 -18.45 12.98 -6.64
CA GLU A 216 -19.38 13.47 -7.66
C GLU A 216 -20.77 12.79 -7.60
N ASN A 217 -20.86 11.55 -7.09
CA ASN A 217 -22.08 10.73 -7.18
C ASN A 217 -22.71 10.38 -5.82
N CYS A 218 -22.11 10.77 -4.70
CA CYS A 218 -22.65 10.53 -3.37
C CYS A 218 -23.03 11.85 -2.68
N GLU A 219 -24.31 11.93 -2.28
CA GLU A 219 -24.79 12.92 -1.34
C GLU A 219 -24.64 12.38 0.08
N GLY A 220 -24.44 13.09 1.10
CA GLY A 220 -24.37 12.67 2.50
C GLY A 220 -23.17 11.78 2.86
N GLN A 221 -22.78 11.86 4.11
CA GLN A 221 -21.54 11.25 4.64
C GLN A 221 -21.55 9.73 4.61
N ASP A 222 -22.63 9.10 5.08
CA ASP A 222 -22.70 7.63 5.22
C ASP A 222 -22.54 6.93 3.86
N ARG A 223 -23.20 7.47 2.83
CA ARG A 223 -23.11 6.93 1.47
C ARG A 223 -21.73 7.15 0.87
N TRP A 224 -21.15 8.33 1.10
CA TRP A 224 -19.79 8.63 0.67
C TRP A 224 -18.77 7.69 1.34
N ILE A 225 -18.81 7.55 2.67
CA ILE A 225 -17.94 6.66 3.43
C ILE A 225 -18.06 5.21 2.94
N TYR A 226 -19.30 4.76 2.69
CA TYR A 226 -19.53 3.41 2.18
C TYR A 226 -18.80 3.16 0.86
N TYR A 227 -18.99 4.05 -0.14
CA TYR A 227 -18.36 3.87 -1.46
C TYR A 227 -16.87 4.20 -1.44
N ALA A 228 -16.39 5.13 -0.63
CA ALA A 228 -14.97 5.38 -0.45
C ALA A 228 -14.24 4.15 0.15
N LYS A 229 -14.85 3.47 1.13
CA LYS A 229 -14.35 2.17 1.61
C LYS A 229 -14.36 1.11 0.51
N ARG A 230 -15.37 1.08 -0.37
CA ARG A 230 -15.39 0.17 -1.53
C ARG A 230 -14.28 0.50 -2.53
N ALA A 231 -13.96 1.78 -2.75
CA ALA A 231 -12.83 2.21 -3.56
C ALA A 231 -11.50 1.67 -2.99
N LEU A 232 -11.27 1.85 -1.69
CA LEU A 232 -10.11 1.32 -0.99
C LEU A 232 -10.05 -0.22 -1.08
N GLN A 233 -11.17 -0.92 -0.86
CA GLN A 233 -11.27 -2.38 -0.92
C GLN A 233 -10.95 -2.99 -2.29
N SER A 234 -10.94 -2.19 -3.34
CA SER A 234 -10.60 -2.60 -4.71
C SER A 234 -9.30 -1.97 -5.22
N THR A 235 -8.48 -1.41 -4.32
CA THR A 235 -7.19 -0.80 -4.63
C THR A 235 -6.11 -1.53 -3.86
N TYR A 236 -5.15 -2.13 -4.57
CA TYR A 236 -4.14 -3.03 -4.03
C TYR A 236 -2.74 -2.60 -4.45
N GLY A 237 -1.74 -2.92 -3.62
CA GLY A 237 -0.34 -2.74 -3.93
C GLY A 237 0.55 -3.59 -3.05
N PHE A 238 1.76 -3.89 -3.51
CA PHE A 238 2.77 -4.54 -2.70
C PHE A 238 4.16 -4.00 -3.00
N ASP A 239 5.02 -4.06 -1.99
CA ASP A 239 6.43 -3.74 -2.13
C ASP A 239 7.28 -4.66 -1.27
N TRP A 240 8.58 -4.70 -1.55
CA TRP A 240 9.55 -5.46 -0.76
C TRP A 240 9.89 -4.77 0.54
N GLN A 241 10.16 -3.45 0.51
CA GLN A 241 10.68 -2.69 1.63
C GLN A 241 9.55 -2.21 2.54
N GLY A 242 9.71 -2.42 3.86
CA GLY A 242 8.68 -2.06 4.83
C GLY A 242 8.44 -0.55 4.96
N ASP A 243 9.47 0.28 4.81
CA ASP A 243 9.31 1.74 4.83
C ASP A 243 8.48 2.24 3.63
N ASN A 244 8.70 1.68 2.44
CA ASN A 244 7.88 1.99 1.26
C ASN A 244 6.42 1.55 1.48
N VAL A 245 6.20 0.33 2.00
CA VAL A 245 4.85 -0.16 2.34
C VAL A 245 4.16 0.77 3.34
N LEU A 246 4.87 1.26 4.35
CA LEU A 246 4.28 2.20 5.32
C LEU A 246 3.90 3.52 4.65
N ILE A 247 4.81 4.15 3.90
CA ILE A 247 4.54 5.41 3.18
C ILE A 247 3.36 5.24 2.20
N ALA A 248 3.30 4.12 1.48
CA ALA A 248 2.17 3.82 0.60
C ALA A 248 0.84 3.75 1.38
N ARG A 249 0.83 3.06 2.53
CA ARG A 249 -0.35 2.99 3.41
C ARG A 249 -0.79 4.36 3.91
N GLU A 250 0.15 5.18 4.32
CA GLU A 250 -0.07 6.55 4.77
C GLU A 250 -0.60 7.43 3.63
N SER A 251 -0.02 7.30 2.43
CA SER A 251 -0.50 8.03 1.25
C SER A 251 -1.97 7.73 0.93
N LEU A 252 -2.38 6.47 0.96
CA LEU A 252 -3.78 6.08 0.76
C LEU A 252 -4.68 6.57 1.91
N PHE A 253 -4.19 6.48 3.15
CA PHE A 253 -4.92 6.89 4.35
C PHE A 253 -5.23 8.39 4.33
N PHE A 254 -4.22 9.22 4.06
CA PHE A 254 -4.41 10.67 3.98
C PHE A 254 -5.18 11.10 2.74
N THR A 255 -5.02 10.39 1.62
CA THR A 255 -5.87 10.62 0.43
C THR A 255 -7.35 10.49 0.78
N PHE A 256 -7.74 9.45 1.53
CA PHE A 256 -9.12 9.30 2.01
C PHE A 256 -9.56 10.49 2.88
N ILE A 257 -8.72 10.91 3.83
CA ILE A 257 -9.02 12.03 4.75
C ILE A 257 -9.16 13.35 3.98
N GLU A 258 -8.26 13.63 3.05
CA GLU A 258 -8.25 14.88 2.28
C GLU A 258 -9.49 15.00 1.38
N TYR A 259 -9.93 13.92 0.73
CA TYR A 259 -11.18 13.91 -0.03
C TYR A 259 -12.42 14.08 0.84
N TYR A 260 -12.44 13.42 2.01
CA TYR A 260 -13.54 13.58 2.97
C TYR A 260 -13.61 15.02 3.50
N PHE A 261 -12.47 15.56 3.92
CA PHE A 261 -12.39 16.93 4.44
C PHE A 261 -12.79 17.98 3.38
N ALA A 262 -12.30 17.81 2.15
CA ALA A 262 -12.68 18.70 1.05
C ALA A 262 -14.18 18.67 0.75
N ARG A 263 -14.85 17.53 0.99
CA ARG A 263 -16.29 17.37 0.74
C ARG A 263 -17.16 17.88 1.88
N PHE A 264 -16.76 17.65 3.14
CA PHE A 264 -17.63 17.83 4.29
C PHE A 264 -17.14 18.92 5.28
N GLY A 265 -15.91 19.41 5.14
CA GLY A 265 -15.33 20.43 6.00
C GLY A 265 -14.98 19.93 7.41
N GLU A 266 -15.00 18.63 7.64
CA GLU A 266 -14.70 17.99 8.91
C GLU A 266 -13.89 16.72 8.74
N ILE A 267 -13.36 16.18 9.85
CA ILE A 267 -12.54 14.98 9.86
C ILE A 267 -13.44 13.76 10.10
N PRO A 268 -13.15 12.61 9.45
CA PRO A 268 -13.85 11.37 9.73
C PRO A 268 -13.72 10.95 11.20
N THR A 269 -14.72 10.26 11.72
CA THR A 269 -14.67 9.71 13.09
C THR A 269 -13.50 8.72 13.27
N ALA A 270 -12.99 8.60 14.49
CA ALA A 270 -11.92 7.64 14.82
C ALA A 270 -12.28 6.20 14.43
N GLN A 271 -13.54 5.79 14.55
CA GLN A 271 -14.02 4.48 14.13
C GLN A 271 -13.95 4.30 12.60
N THR A 272 -14.28 5.35 11.83
CA THR A 272 -14.15 5.34 10.38
C THR A 272 -12.69 5.23 9.98
N LEU A 273 -11.80 6.02 10.59
CA LEU A 273 -10.36 6.01 10.33
C LEU A 273 -9.73 4.66 10.66
N GLN A 274 -10.10 4.03 11.79
CA GLN A 274 -9.64 2.69 12.14
C GLN A 274 -10.10 1.64 11.11
N SER A 275 -11.33 1.73 10.63
CA SER A 275 -11.84 0.85 9.57
C SER A 275 -11.13 1.05 8.24
N VAL A 276 -10.74 2.29 7.91
CA VAL A 276 -9.96 2.62 6.71
C VAL A 276 -8.54 2.06 6.81
N ALA A 277 -7.87 2.28 7.94
CA ALA A 277 -6.54 1.71 8.20
C ALA A 277 -6.55 0.18 8.08
N TYR A 278 -7.57 -0.48 8.61
CA TYR A 278 -7.75 -1.93 8.49
C TYR A 278 -7.90 -2.40 7.03
N ILE A 279 -8.61 -1.67 6.19
CA ILE A 279 -8.72 -2.01 4.77
C ILE A 279 -7.36 -1.83 4.09
N ILE A 280 -6.68 -0.73 4.36
CA ILE A 280 -5.39 -0.39 3.75
C ILE A 280 -4.31 -1.40 4.16
N SER A 281 -4.23 -1.79 5.44
CA SER A 281 -3.23 -2.75 5.92
C SER A 281 -3.38 -4.15 5.29
N TRP A 282 -4.58 -4.51 4.83
CA TRP A 282 -4.81 -5.72 4.04
C TRP A 282 -4.48 -5.56 2.55
N ASN A 283 -4.64 -4.37 2.02
CA ASN A 283 -4.57 -4.13 0.58
C ASN A 283 -3.21 -3.63 0.10
N ILE A 284 -2.40 -3.08 1.00
CA ILE A 284 -1.01 -2.71 0.73
C ILE A 284 -0.15 -3.58 1.65
N TRP A 285 0.61 -4.53 1.09
CA TRP A 285 1.32 -5.52 1.89
C TRP A 285 2.78 -5.69 1.47
N GLN A 286 3.59 -6.22 2.38
CA GLN A 286 4.99 -6.53 2.15
C GLN A 286 5.12 -7.91 1.51
N MET A 287 5.82 -8.01 0.35
CA MET A 287 5.92 -9.25 -0.41
C MET A 287 7.14 -9.28 -1.33
N ASP A 288 7.78 -10.45 -1.44
CA ASP A 288 8.64 -10.81 -2.57
C ASP A 288 7.74 -11.05 -3.80
N GLY A 289 7.79 -10.13 -4.76
CA GLY A 289 6.94 -10.16 -5.95
C GLY A 289 7.24 -11.32 -6.92
N LEU A 290 8.35 -12.03 -6.76
CA LEU A 290 8.71 -13.20 -7.58
C LEU A 290 8.29 -14.51 -6.89
N LYS A 291 8.35 -14.55 -5.56
CA LYS A 291 8.10 -15.77 -4.78
C LYS A 291 6.72 -15.79 -4.12
N PHE A 292 6.02 -14.65 -4.05
CA PHE A 292 4.71 -14.47 -3.42
C PHE A 292 4.67 -14.84 -1.93
N VAL A 293 5.81 -14.72 -1.27
CA VAL A 293 6.00 -14.91 0.16
C VAL A 293 6.49 -13.61 0.80
N ILE A 294 6.46 -13.55 2.12
CA ILE A 294 7.11 -12.47 2.86
C ILE A 294 8.61 -12.46 2.51
N PRO A 295 9.25 -11.30 2.27
CA PRO A 295 10.66 -11.22 1.91
C PRO A 295 11.54 -12.06 2.83
N ASP A 296 12.46 -12.82 2.23
CA ASP A 296 13.44 -13.69 2.91
C ASP A 296 12.86 -14.70 3.93
N SER A 297 11.56 -15.03 3.81
CA SER A 297 10.95 -16.03 4.67
C SER A 297 11.19 -17.47 4.23
N CYS A 298 11.69 -17.68 3.00
CA CYS A 298 12.15 -19.00 2.54
C CYS A 298 13.38 -19.45 3.33
N HIS A 299 13.46 -20.74 3.63
CA HIS A 299 14.58 -21.31 4.37
C HIS A 299 14.96 -22.68 3.82
N ASP A 300 16.22 -23.06 4.05
CA ASP A 300 16.71 -24.40 3.70
C ASP A 300 16.02 -25.45 4.58
N THR A 301 15.64 -26.56 3.96
CA THR A 301 15.14 -27.74 4.67
C THR A 301 16.32 -28.51 5.24
N VAL A 302 16.34 -28.71 6.53
CA VAL A 302 17.36 -29.51 7.20
C VAL A 302 16.90 -30.97 7.26
N ILE A 303 17.60 -31.85 6.56
CA ILE A 303 17.37 -33.28 6.58
C ILE A 303 18.42 -33.93 7.47
N THR A 304 17.98 -34.54 8.55
CA THR A 304 18.86 -35.33 9.44
C THR A 304 18.65 -36.79 9.15
N SER A 305 19.65 -37.45 8.55
CA SER A 305 19.67 -38.91 8.38
C SER A 305 20.37 -39.54 9.59
N TYR A 306 19.68 -40.45 10.24
CA TYR A 306 20.22 -41.18 11.40
C TYR A 306 20.93 -42.41 10.93
N SER A 307 22.24 -42.50 11.20
CA SER A 307 23.02 -43.72 10.98
C SER A 307 22.87 -44.65 12.16
N LEU A 308 22.77 -45.94 11.89
CA LEU A 308 22.78 -46.97 12.93
C LEU A 308 24.10 -47.03 13.72
N PHE A 309 25.14 -46.36 13.23
CA PHE A 309 26.51 -46.38 13.81
C PHE A 309 26.94 -45.06 14.46
N GLY A 310 26.01 -44.15 14.67
CA GLY A 310 26.23 -43.00 15.59
C GLY A 310 26.58 -41.66 14.97
N ASP A 311 26.90 -41.57 13.68
CA ASP A 311 27.13 -40.29 13.02
C ASP A 311 25.85 -39.87 12.28
N ASN A 312 25.26 -38.76 12.69
CA ASN A 312 24.11 -38.18 12.01
C ASN A 312 24.61 -37.28 10.88
N ASP A 313 24.25 -37.63 9.65
CA ASP A 313 24.48 -36.74 8.49
C ASP A 313 23.38 -35.68 8.44
N ILE A 314 23.79 -34.41 8.52
CA ILE A 314 22.91 -33.25 8.38
C ILE A 314 23.14 -32.69 6.97
N THR A 315 22.14 -32.85 6.09
CA THR A 315 22.14 -32.23 4.77
C THR A 315 21.18 -31.04 4.77
N ARG A 316 21.54 -29.99 4.02
CA ARG A 316 20.66 -28.84 3.80
C ARG A 316 20.26 -28.83 2.35
N GLU A 317 18.97 -28.83 2.09
CA GLU A 317 18.40 -28.67 0.77
C GLU A 317 17.74 -27.29 0.68
N PRO A 318 17.91 -26.56 -0.42
CA PRO A 318 17.25 -25.28 -0.60
C PRO A 318 15.73 -25.44 -0.57
N CYS A 319 15.03 -24.35 -0.26
CA CYS A 319 13.58 -24.29 -0.39
C CYS A 319 13.11 -24.88 -1.75
N PRO A 320 12.14 -25.81 -1.77
CA PRO A 320 11.72 -26.48 -3.01
C PRO A 320 11.34 -25.53 -4.14
N GLY A 321 10.62 -24.45 -3.83
CA GLY A 321 10.28 -23.41 -4.79
C GLY A 321 11.51 -22.67 -5.33
N CYS A 322 12.49 -22.36 -4.45
CA CYS A 322 13.75 -21.74 -4.87
C CYS A 322 14.59 -22.67 -5.77
N ALA A 323 14.56 -23.98 -5.50
CA ALA A 323 15.32 -24.96 -6.28
C ALA A 323 14.74 -25.18 -7.68
N LYS A 324 13.42 -25.02 -7.85
CA LYS A 324 12.69 -25.28 -9.10
C LYS A 324 12.26 -24.00 -9.84
N ASP A 325 12.47 -22.85 -9.22
CA ASP A 325 11.90 -21.57 -9.66
C ASP A 325 10.36 -21.63 -9.80
N ASP A 326 9.71 -22.27 -8.80
CA ASP A 326 8.27 -22.46 -8.76
C ASP A 326 7.64 -21.62 -7.64
N PRO A 327 6.85 -20.58 -7.99
CA PRO A 327 6.24 -19.68 -6.99
C PRO A 327 5.19 -20.37 -6.10
N HIS A 328 4.75 -21.58 -6.44
CA HIS A 328 3.77 -22.35 -5.66
C HIS A 328 4.38 -23.25 -4.60
N ASP A 329 5.69 -23.55 -4.69
CA ASP A 329 6.35 -24.60 -3.91
C ASP A 329 7.30 -24.01 -2.84
N HIS A 330 7.21 -22.69 -2.58
CA HIS A 330 8.02 -22.04 -1.55
C HIS A 330 7.59 -22.42 -0.14
N ASN A 331 8.58 -22.71 0.74
CA ASN A 331 8.36 -23.00 2.15
C ASN A 331 8.35 -21.76 3.04
N GLY A 332 8.45 -20.56 2.45
CA GLY A 332 8.30 -19.28 3.14
C GLY A 332 6.87 -18.98 3.55
N ILE A 333 6.68 -17.84 4.23
CA ILE A 333 5.34 -17.40 4.66
C ILE A 333 4.60 -16.85 3.45
N THR A 334 3.63 -17.59 2.96
CA THR A 334 2.79 -17.19 1.82
C THR A 334 2.01 -15.93 2.11
N CYS A 335 2.11 -14.93 1.23
CA CYS A 335 1.34 -13.70 1.35
C CYS A 335 -0.14 -13.93 1.05
N LEU A 336 -0.98 -13.44 1.96
CA LEU A 336 -2.43 -13.48 1.88
C LEU A 336 -2.96 -12.16 1.36
N VAL A 337 -3.94 -12.25 0.48
CA VAL A 337 -4.73 -11.11 0.01
C VAL A 337 -6.19 -11.30 0.39
N ARG A 338 -6.86 -10.20 0.65
CA ARG A 338 -8.27 -10.20 1.01
C ARG A 338 -9.15 -9.82 -0.18
N ASP A 339 -9.99 -10.76 -0.63
CA ASP A 339 -11.05 -10.48 -1.60
C ASP A 339 -12.30 -9.98 -0.87
N TRP A 340 -12.54 -8.67 -0.96
CA TRP A 340 -13.69 -8.02 -0.33
C TRP A 340 -14.99 -8.21 -1.12
N SER A 341 -14.94 -8.74 -2.33
CA SER A 341 -16.12 -9.00 -3.17
C SER A 341 -16.79 -10.32 -2.85
N LYS A 342 -16.03 -11.30 -2.36
CA LYS A 342 -16.50 -12.65 -2.06
C LYS A 342 -16.83 -12.79 -0.57
N ARG A 343 -17.99 -13.39 -0.30
CA ARG A 343 -18.38 -13.75 1.07
C ARG A 343 -17.92 -15.17 1.37
N ASP A 344 -17.18 -15.33 2.45
CA ASP A 344 -16.99 -16.67 3.04
C ASP A 344 -18.24 -17.08 3.82
N LYS A 345 -19.07 -17.87 3.17
CA LYS A 345 -20.34 -18.36 3.76
C LYS A 345 -20.10 -19.33 4.91
N THR A 346 -18.98 -20.06 4.87
CA THR A 346 -18.65 -21.10 5.88
C THR A 346 -18.21 -20.44 7.18
N ALA A 347 -17.38 -19.39 7.10
CA ALA A 347 -16.94 -18.64 8.26
C ALA A 347 -17.84 -17.45 8.62
N GLY A 348 -18.95 -17.24 7.90
CA GLY A 348 -19.86 -16.10 8.12
C GLY A 348 -19.24 -14.72 7.85
N LYS A 349 -18.10 -14.67 7.17
CA LYS A 349 -17.35 -13.42 6.89
C LYS A 349 -17.82 -12.78 5.59
N ARG A 350 -17.70 -11.45 5.51
CA ARG A 350 -18.04 -10.67 4.31
C ARG A 350 -16.89 -10.56 3.29
N HIS A 351 -15.85 -11.35 3.46
CA HIS A 351 -14.65 -11.37 2.62
C HIS A 351 -14.05 -12.77 2.64
N THR A 352 -13.19 -13.07 1.68
CA THR A 352 -12.39 -14.30 1.64
C THR A 352 -10.90 -13.93 1.61
N ASP A 353 -10.12 -14.59 2.46
CA ASP A 353 -8.67 -14.45 2.46
C ASP A 353 -8.07 -15.63 1.70
N MET A 354 -7.17 -15.35 0.76
CA MET A 354 -6.55 -16.37 -0.08
C MET A 354 -5.06 -16.08 -0.31
N PRO A 355 -4.23 -17.11 -0.58
CA PRO A 355 -2.87 -16.91 -1.04
C PRO A 355 -2.82 -16.08 -2.33
N PHE A 356 -1.87 -15.12 -2.40
CA PHE A 356 -1.76 -14.22 -3.56
C PHE A 356 -1.55 -14.98 -4.87
N HIS A 357 -0.74 -16.03 -4.87
CA HIS A 357 -0.49 -16.85 -6.07
C HIS A 357 -1.77 -17.44 -6.69
N GLN A 358 -2.82 -17.67 -5.89
CA GLN A 358 -4.09 -18.18 -6.42
C GLN A 358 -4.85 -17.15 -7.26
N LEU A 359 -4.62 -15.85 -7.05
CA LEU A 359 -5.20 -14.81 -7.90
C LEU A 359 -4.61 -14.83 -9.31
N ILE A 360 -3.32 -15.11 -9.43
CA ILE A 360 -2.61 -15.11 -10.71
C ILE A 360 -3.07 -16.27 -11.58
N ASN A 361 -3.34 -17.43 -10.99
CA ASN A 361 -3.84 -18.61 -11.72
C ASN A 361 -5.23 -18.39 -12.38
N HIS A 362 -5.94 -17.36 -11.98
CA HIS A 362 -7.22 -16.96 -12.60
C HIS A 362 -7.06 -15.89 -13.70
N LEU A 363 -5.85 -15.36 -13.88
CA LEU A 363 -5.54 -14.31 -14.86
C LEU A 363 -4.78 -14.85 -16.08
N VAL A 364 -4.31 -16.10 -16.05
CA VAL A 364 -3.72 -16.86 -17.13
C VAL A 364 -4.72 -17.94 -17.56
#